data_8d4aec04bfe7bedb325673685bca6d52
#
_entry.id   8d4aec04bfe7bedb325673685bca6d52
#
_cell.length_a   1.000
_cell.length_b   1.000
_cell.length_c   1.000
_cell.angle_alpha   90.00
_cell.angle_beta   90.00
_cell.angle_gamma   90.00
#
_symmetry.space_group_name_H-M   'P 1'
#
loop_
_entity.id
_entity.type
_entity.pdbx_description
1 polymer ?
#
loop_
_entity_poly.entity_id
_entity_poly.type
_entity_poly.pdbx_seq_one_letter_code
_entity_poly.pdbx_strand_id
1 'polypeptide(L)'
;HAAKKMNFKDLPFRFEMISENIINDSKSTNFHSLSYALDETKHIFHSEYILIVCGDPAKEQNREIIIDGPKAIYIFGYHAKEIYKCISHKNKYCFNNLEDVFEFIQKNKFSQNILFSPGYPSGRDYKDFNERGEAFNRYAQNYINEYK
;
A
#
# COMPACT_ATOMS: atom_id res chain seq x y z
N HIS A 1 8.94 -5.88 32.34
CA HIS A 1 8.26 -6.04 31.93
C HIS A 1 7.87 -6.93 31.44
N ALA A 2 8.23 -6.68 32.51
CA ALA A 2 7.20 -7.46 31.97
C ALA A 2 7.43 -7.63 30.51
N ALA A 3 7.23 -8.83 30.06
CA ALA A 3 7.29 -9.05 28.64
C ALA A 3 6.46 -7.97 28.00
N LYS A 4 7.09 -7.19 27.17
CA LYS A 4 6.43 -6.17 26.44
C LYS A 4 5.36 -6.82 25.57
N LYS A 5 4.12 -6.45 25.76
CA LYS A 5 3.07 -6.96 24.92
C LYS A 5 3.31 -6.44 23.51
N MET A 6 3.26 -7.35 22.54
CA MET A 6 3.39 -6.96 21.16
C MET A 6 2.15 -6.15 20.75
N ASN A 7 2.37 -4.92 20.34
CA ASN A 7 1.33 -4.06 19.80
C ASN A 7 1.00 -4.55 18.39
N PHE A 8 -0.20 -4.27 17.90
CA PHE A 8 -0.56 -4.57 16.53
C PHE A 8 0.44 -3.96 15.54
N LYS A 9 0.94 -2.78 15.83
CA LYS A 9 1.92 -2.09 14.99
C LYS A 9 3.27 -2.79 14.93
N ASP A 10 3.52 -3.70 15.85
CA ASP A 10 4.78 -4.45 15.88
C ASP A 10 4.71 -5.76 15.11
N LEU A 11 3.53 -6.12 14.61
CA LEU A 11 3.38 -7.34 13.82
C LEU A 11 3.82 -7.09 12.38
N PRO A 12 4.44 -8.10 11.74
CA PRO A 12 4.83 -7.97 10.33
C PRO A 12 3.66 -7.57 9.45
N PHE A 13 3.91 -6.65 8.56
CA PHE A 13 2.96 -6.19 7.53
C PHE A 13 1.68 -5.54 8.06
N ARG A 14 1.69 -5.18 9.34
CA ARG A 14 0.59 -4.43 9.93
C ARG A 14 1.12 -3.04 10.26
N PHE A 15 0.90 -2.11 9.33
CA PHE A 15 1.38 -0.72 9.43
C PHE A 15 2.86 -0.67 9.84
N GLU A 16 3.66 -1.51 9.20
CA GLU A 16 5.06 -1.67 9.56
C GLU A 16 5.93 -0.62 8.89
N MET A 17 6.68 0.13 9.70
CA MET A 17 7.61 1.14 9.16
C MET A 17 8.84 0.44 8.61
N ILE A 18 9.00 0.45 7.29
CA ILE A 18 10.20 -0.10 6.63
C ILE A 18 11.31 0.93 6.69
N SER A 19 10.95 2.20 6.60
CA SER A 19 11.83 3.33 6.79
C SER A 19 10.96 4.48 7.27
N GLU A 20 11.54 5.63 7.52
CA GLU A 20 10.74 6.80 7.93
C GLU A 20 9.78 7.27 6.83
N ASN A 21 9.97 6.82 5.59
CA ASN A 21 9.18 7.24 4.44
C ASN A 21 8.32 6.13 3.84
N ILE A 22 8.42 4.89 4.32
CA ILE A 22 7.74 3.75 3.71
C ILE A 22 7.07 2.88 4.76
N ILE A 23 5.77 2.65 4.57
CA ILE A 23 4.98 1.83 5.49
C ILE A 23 4.41 0.65 4.71
N ASN A 24 4.61 -0.56 5.26
CA ASN A 24 4.06 -1.80 4.70
C ASN A 24 2.89 -2.26 5.55
N ASP A 25 1.69 -2.14 4.99
CA ASP A 25 0.45 -2.53 5.64
C ASP A 25 -0.26 -3.61 4.82
N SER A 26 0.50 -4.60 4.34
CA SER A 26 -0.03 -5.67 3.49
C SER A 26 -1.16 -6.45 4.15
N LYS A 27 -1.21 -6.45 5.48
CA LYS A 27 -2.29 -7.13 6.22
C LYS A 27 -3.64 -6.45 6.05
N SER A 28 -3.69 -5.26 5.47
CA SER A 28 -4.94 -4.56 5.18
C SER A 28 -5.68 -5.27 4.05
N THR A 29 -6.74 -5.98 4.40
CA THR A 29 -7.49 -6.81 3.44
C THR A 29 -8.93 -6.36 3.24
N ASN A 30 -9.31 -5.23 3.83
CA ASN A 30 -10.64 -4.65 3.65
C ASN A 30 -10.57 -3.13 3.78
N PHE A 31 -11.67 -2.47 3.43
CA PHE A 31 -11.71 -1.02 3.46
C PHE A 31 -11.56 -0.44 4.87
N HIS A 32 -12.10 -1.14 5.86
CA HIS A 32 -11.99 -0.67 7.24
C HIS A 32 -10.53 -0.54 7.66
N SER A 33 -9.73 -1.56 7.36
CA SER A 33 -8.29 -1.55 7.67
C SER A 33 -7.56 -0.47 6.87
N LEU A 34 -7.90 -0.30 5.59
CA LEU A 34 -7.32 0.74 4.77
C LEU A 34 -7.64 2.13 5.35
N SER A 35 -8.89 2.34 5.74
CA SER A 35 -9.33 3.61 6.31
C SER A 35 -8.55 3.94 7.57
N TYR A 36 -8.32 2.94 8.42
CA TYR A 36 -7.52 3.11 9.63
C TYR A 36 -6.08 3.52 9.26
N ALA A 37 -5.49 2.86 8.27
CA ALA A 37 -4.13 3.17 7.85
C ALA A 37 -4.03 4.59 7.30
N LEU A 38 -5.02 5.03 6.55
CA LEU A 38 -5.05 6.39 6.02
C LEU A 38 -5.10 7.42 7.16
N ASP A 39 -5.89 7.14 8.19
CA ASP A 39 -5.97 8.05 9.34
C ASP A 39 -4.66 8.11 10.11
N GLU A 40 -4.02 6.95 10.33
CA GLU A 40 -2.73 6.90 11.04
C GLU A 40 -1.62 7.58 10.26
N THR A 41 -1.66 7.46 8.94
CA THR A 41 -0.64 8.04 8.07
C THR A 41 -0.60 9.57 8.18
N LYS A 42 -1.71 10.21 8.47
CA LYS A 42 -1.77 11.65 8.69
C LYS A 42 -0.88 12.10 9.84
N HIS A 43 -0.64 11.23 10.81
CA HIS A 43 0.19 11.53 11.96
C HIS A 43 1.66 11.19 11.76
N ILE A 44 1.96 10.42 10.71
CA ILE A 44 3.33 9.93 10.45
C ILE A 44 4.01 10.76 9.37
N PHE A 45 3.34 10.94 8.22
CA PHE A 45 3.90 11.69 7.12
C PHE A 45 3.50 13.16 7.22
N HIS A 46 4.49 14.03 7.19
CA HIS A 46 4.27 15.48 7.26
C HIS A 46 4.29 16.14 5.89
N SER A 47 4.41 15.35 4.84
CA SER A 47 4.39 15.80 3.46
C SER A 47 3.57 14.82 2.63
N GLU A 48 3.44 15.10 1.35
CA GLU A 48 2.63 14.28 0.45
C GLU A 48 3.11 12.83 0.40
N TYR A 49 2.18 11.91 0.16
CA TYR A 49 2.52 10.50 0.03
C TYR A 49 1.68 9.86 -1.06
N ILE A 50 2.15 8.71 -1.54
CA ILE A 50 1.39 7.90 -2.48
C ILE A 50 0.87 6.66 -1.76
N LEU A 51 -0.31 6.23 -2.19
CA LEU A 51 -0.91 5.00 -1.71
C LEU A 51 -0.78 3.95 -2.80
N ILE A 52 -0.34 2.75 -2.42
CA ILE A 52 -0.28 1.62 -3.36
C ILE A 52 -1.31 0.58 -2.91
N VAL A 53 -2.16 0.16 -3.83
CA VAL A 53 -3.21 -0.83 -3.56
C VAL A 53 -3.19 -1.95 -4.59
N CYS A 54 -3.70 -3.10 -4.20
CA CYS A 54 -3.85 -4.26 -5.07
C CYS A 54 -4.76 -5.29 -4.39
N GLY A 55 -5.10 -6.35 -5.11
CA GLY A 55 -5.83 -7.46 -4.54
C GLY A 55 -7.12 -7.75 -5.30
N ASP A 56 -8.03 -8.46 -4.65
CA ASP A 56 -9.26 -8.94 -5.27
C ASP A 56 -10.49 -8.23 -4.68
N PRO A 57 -11.15 -7.39 -5.46
CA PRO A 57 -12.33 -6.66 -4.99
C PRO A 57 -13.63 -7.46 -5.10
N ALA A 58 -13.58 -8.78 -5.32
CA ALA A 58 -14.74 -9.61 -5.66
C ALA A 58 -15.96 -9.33 -4.80
N LYS A 59 -15.80 -9.15 -3.51
CA LYS A 59 -16.92 -8.92 -2.59
C LYS A 59 -17.35 -7.46 -2.53
N GLU A 60 -16.59 -6.56 -3.12
CA GLU A 60 -16.81 -5.12 -3.03
C GLU A 60 -16.76 -4.43 -4.38
N GLN A 61 -16.94 -5.18 -5.47
CA GLN A 61 -16.83 -4.67 -6.84
C GLN A 61 -17.73 -3.48 -7.16
N ASN A 62 -18.89 -3.42 -6.55
CA ASN A 62 -19.86 -2.37 -6.83
C ASN A 62 -19.81 -1.23 -5.81
N ARG A 63 -18.84 -1.29 -4.91
CA ARG A 63 -18.74 -0.30 -3.86
C ARG A 63 -17.80 0.82 -4.30
N GLU A 64 -18.34 2.02 -4.34
CA GLU A 64 -17.50 3.20 -4.56
C GLU A 64 -16.77 3.54 -3.27
N ILE A 65 -15.48 3.74 -3.39
CA ILE A 65 -14.62 4.08 -2.26
C ILE A 65 -13.99 5.44 -2.50
N ILE A 66 -14.31 6.40 -1.65
CA ILE A 66 -13.73 7.73 -1.71
C ILE A 66 -12.49 7.73 -0.84
N ILE A 67 -11.33 8.02 -1.42
CA ILE A 67 -10.07 8.06 -0.71
C ILE A 67 -9.48 9.46 -0.75
N ASP A 68 -9.33 10.05 0.43
CA ASP A 68 -8.70 11.36 0.59
C ASP A 68 -7.37 11.17 1.32
N GLY A 69 -6.43 12.05 1.05
CA GLY A 69 -5.14 12.06 1.73
C GLY A 69 -3.96 11.82 0.81
N PRO A 70 -3.90 10.69 0.08
CA PRO A 70 -2.77 10.46 -0.81
C PRO A 70 -2.74 11.47 -1.96
N LYS A 71 -1.54 11.84 -2.36
CA LYS A 71 -1.32 12.66 -3.55
C LYS A 71 -1.73 11.91 -4.81
N ALA A 72 -1.47 10.60 -4.82
CA ALA A 72 -1.80 9.73 -5.94
C ALA A 72 -2.02 8.32 -5.43
N ILE A 73 -2.76 7.52 -6.21
CA ILE A 73 -3.01 6.12 -5.89
C ILE A 73 -2.50 5.27 -7.05
N TYR A 74 -1.58 4.36 -6.75
CA TYR A 74 -1.02 3.43 -7.73
C TYR A 74 -1.64 2.06 -7.49
N ILE A 75 -2.32 1.55 -8.50
CA ILE A 75 -3.10 0.32 -8.43
C ILE A 75 -2.44 -0.71 -9.33
N PHE A 76 -2.12 -1.89 -8.81
CA PHE A 76 -1.49 -2.90 -9.65
C PHE A 76 -2.13 -4.26 -9.49
N GLY A 77 -1.81 -5.16 -10.43
CA GLY A 77 -2.18 -6.55 -10.34
C GLY A 77 -3.29 -6.96 -11.27
N TYR A 78 -3.71 -8.20 -11.09
CA TYR A 78 -4.71 -8.82 -11.96
C TYR A 78 -6.02 -8.04 -12.01
N HIS A 79 -6.46 -7.54 -10.86
CA HIS A 79 -7.74 -6.82 -10.73
C HIS A 79 -7.58 -5.30 -10.73
N ALA A 80 -6.46 -4.79 -11.22
CA ALA A 80 -6.19 -3.35 -11.14
C ALA A 80 -7.28 -2.50 -11.79
N LYS A 81 -7.80 -2.91 -12.95
CA LYS A 81 -8.85 -2.15 -13.64
C LYS A 81 -10.16 -2.12 -12.87
N GLU A 82 -10.50 -3.21 -12.21
CA GLU A 82 -11.70 -3.29 -11.39
C GLU A 82 -11.59 -2.38 -10.18
N ILE A 83 -10.45 -2.41 -9.52
CA ILE A 83 -10.17 -1.54 -8.37
C ILE A 83 -10.19 -0.08 -8.80
N TYR A 84 -9.59 0.22 -9.95
CA TYR A 84 -9.56 1.58 -10.48
C TYR A 84 -10.97 2.16 -10.61
N LYS A 85 -11.92 1.34 -11.05
CA LYS A 85 -13.32 1.77 -11.18
C LYS A 85 -13.99 2.02 -9.83
N CYS A 86 -13.55 1.32 -8.79
CA CYS A 86 -14.16 1.45 -7.46
C CYS A 86 -13.65 2.67 -6.70
N ILE A 87 -12.43 3.08 -6.95
CA ILE A 87 -11.80 4.16 -6.19
C ILE A 87 -12.11 5.52 -6.82
N SER A 88 -12.60 6.44 -5.99
CA SER A 88 -12.80 7.83 -6.38
C SER A 88 -11.61 8.65 -5.90
N HIS A 89 -10.79 9.07 -6.84
CA HIS A 89 -9.62 9.92 -6.59
C HIS A 89 -9.17 10.49 -7.93
N LYS A 90 -8.75 11.73 -7.95
CA LYS A 90 -8.40 12.41 -9.21
C LYS A 90 -7.06 11.96 -9.80
N ASN A 91 -6.17 11.40 -9.01
CA ASN A 91 -4.84 10.96 -9.46
C ASN A 91 -4.65 9.48 -9.18
N LYS A 92 -5.19 8.64 -10.05
CA LYS A 92 -5.07 7.18 -9.91
C LYS A 92 -4.52 6.59 -11.19
N TYR A 93 -3.67 5.57 -11.04
CA TYR A 93 -2.94 4.96 -12.15
C TYR A 93 -2.91 3.46 -11.99
N CYS A 94 -2.99 2.73 -13.12
CA CYS A 94 -2.93 1.27 -13.13
C CYS A 94 -1.58 0.78 -13.63
N PHE A 95 -1.10 -0.29 -13.03
CA PHE A 95 0.15 -0.96 -13.41
C PHE A 95 -0.09 -2.46 -13.44
N ASN A 96 0.72 -3.20 -14.17
CA ASN A 96 0.58 -4.65 -14.27
C ASN A 96 1.04 -5.35 -12.99
N ASN A 97 2.10 -4.85 -12.39
CA ASN A 97 2.69 -5.50 -11.21
C ASN A 97 3.45 -4.49 -10.37
N LEU A 98 3.95 -4.95 -9.22
CA LEU A 98 4.65 -4.09 -8.28
C LEU A 98 5.98 -3.57 -8.83
N GLU A 99 6.65 -4.38 -9.65
CA GLU A 99 7.89 -3.95 -10.29
C GLU A 99 7.65 -2.69 -11.12
N ASP A 100 6.58 -2.68 -11.91
CA ASP A 100 6.23 -1.51 -12.74
C ASP A 100 5.92 -0.28 -11.89
N VAL A 101 5.28 -0.48 -10.74
CA VAL A 101 5.01 0.62 -9.80
C VAL A 101 6.33 1.27 -9.36
N PHE A 102 7.28 0.46 -8.91
CA PHE A 102 8.55 0.99 -8.44
C PHE A 102 9.41 1.57 -9.55
N GLU A 103 9.34 1.02 -10.76
CA GLU A 103 10.01 1.62 -11.92
C GLU A 103 9.47 3.03 -12.17
N PHE A 104 8.16 3.19 -12.08
CA PHE A 104 7.54 4.49 -12.27
C PHE A 104 7.97 5.48 -11.18
N ILE A 105 8.00 5.04 -9.94
CA ILE A 105 8.46 5.87 -8.81
C ILE A 105 9.90 6.33 -9.05
N GLN A 106 10.77 5.40 -9.45
CA GLN A 106 12.18 5.68 -9.69
C GLN A 106 12.39 6.67 -10.85
N LYS A 107 11.63 6.49 -11.93
CA LYS A 107 11.74 7.37 -13.10
C LYS A 107 11.42 8.82 -12.78
N ASN A 108 10.53 9.06 -11.86
CA ASN A 108 10.14 10.41 -11.49
C ASN A 108 11.13 11.09 -10.55
N LYS A 109 12.13 10.34 -10.08
CA LYS A 109 13.30 10.86 -9.35
C LYS A 109 12.99 11.80 -8.20
N PHE A 110 11.90 11.61 -7.53
CA PHE A 110 11.63 12.41 -6.35
C PHE A 110 11.35 11.52 -5.17
N SER A 111 11.75 11.99 -4.01
CA SER A 111 11.54 11.29 -2.76
C SER A 111 10.05 11.22 -2.49
N GLN A 112 9.54 10.02 -2.33
CA GLN A 112 8.12 9.80 -2.05
C GLN A 112 7.95 9.17 -0.69
N ASN A 113 6.95 9.65 0.03
CA ASN A 113 6.44 8.88 1.15
C ASN A 113 5.46 7.86 0.56
N ILE A 114 5.56 6.62 0.99
CA ILE A 114 4.80 5.51 0.41
C ILE A 114 4.03 4.78 1.50
N LEU A 115 2.72 4.66 1.32
CA LEU A 115 1.89 3.78 2.12
C LEU A 115 1.43 2.63 1.23
N PHE A 116 1.83 1.40 1.59
CA PHE A 116 1.29 0.21 0.95
C PHE A 116 0.21 -0.36 1.87
N SER A 117 -1.03 -0.08 1.55
CA SER A 117 -2.19 -0.59 2.30
C SER A 117 -3.22 -1.05 1.27
N PRO A 118 -3.15 -2.31 0.86
CA PRO A 118 -3.94 -2.81 -0.25
C PRO A 118 -5.45 -2.66 -0.14
N GLY A 119 -6.00 -2.87 1.04
CA GLY A 119 -7.44 -2.73 1.23
C GLY A 119 -8.28 -3.87 0.69
N TYR A 120 -7.65 -4.90 0.14
CA TYR A 120 -8.31 -6.07 -0.46
C TYR A 120 -7.53 -7.34 -0.14
N PRO A 121 -8.20 -8.50 -0.15
CA PRO A 121 -7.48 -9.78 -0.06
C PRO A 121 -6.49 -9.93 -1.21
N SER A 122 -5.48 -10.77 -1.02
CA SER A 122 -4.40 -10.95 -1.99
C SER A 122 -4.85 -11.39 -3.38
N GLY A 123 -5.90 -12.18 -3.46
CA GLY A 123 -6.45 -12.63 -4.72
C GLY A 123 -5.48 -13.52 -5.49
N ARG A 124 -5.31 -13.22 -6.77
CA ARG A 124 -4.48 -14.02 -7.66
C ARG A 124 -3.02 -13.57 -7.72
N ASP A 125 -2.74 -12.38 -7.22
CA ASP A 125 -1.39 -11.82 -7.33
C ASP A 125 -0.40 -12.49 -6.39
N TYR A 126 -0.88 -12.88 -5.21
CA TYR A 126 -0.05 -13.48 -4.17
C TYR A 126 -0.84 -14.55 -3.44
N LYS A 127 -0.13 -15.51 -2.88
CA LYS A 127 -0.73 -16.59 -2.13
C LYS A 127 -1.53 -16.07 -0.93
N ASP A 128 -0.97 -15.09 -0.22
CA ASP A 128 -1.59 -14.50 0.95
C ASP A 128 -0.94 -13.14 1.22
N PHE A 129 -1.39 -12.46 2.27
CA PHE A 129 -0.84 -11.14 2.60
C PHE A 129 0.62 -11.20 3.05
N ASN A 130 1.09 -12.35 3.53
CA ASN A 130 2.51 -12.50 3.92
C ASN A 130 3.40 -12.48 2.69
N GLU A 131 3.08 -13.26 1.67
CA GLU A 131 3.83 -13.26 0.43
C GLU A 131 3.80 -11.88 -0.21
N ARG A 132 2.64 -11.24 -0.20
CA ARG A 132 2.46 -9.88 -0.72
C ARG A 132 3.33 -8.88 0.04
N GLY A 133 3.35 -8.98 1.37
CA GLY A 133 4.16 -8.11 2.21
C GLY A 133 5.64 -8.30 2.00
N GLU A 134 6.08 -9.54 1.85
CA GLU A 134 7.48 -9.85 1.58
C GLU A 134 7.92 -9.31 0.22
N ALA A 135 7.05 -9.44 -0.78
CA ALA A 135 7.34 -8.90 -2.10
C ALA A 135 7.50 -7.38 -2.05
N PHE A 136 6.60 -6.70 -1.34
CA PHE A 136 6.71 -5.25 -1.19
C PHE A 136 8.03 -4.87 -0.50
N ASN A 137 8.40 -5.59 0.56
CA ASN A 137 9.64 -5.29 1.27
C ASN A 137 10.86 -5.41 0.38
N ARG A 138 10.89 -6.41 -0.51
CA ARG A 138 12.03 -6.57 -1.43
C ARG A 138 12.16 -5.36 -2.36
N TYR A 139 11.07 -4.94 -2.96
CA TYR A 139 11.11 -3.78 -3.86
C TYR A 139 11.40 -2.48 -3.12
N ALA A 140 10.81 -2.33 -1.94
CA ALA A 140 11.04 -1.15 -1.12
C ALA A 140 12.50 -1.06 -0.69
N GLN A 141 13.11 -2.18 -0.30
CA GLN A 141 14.50 -2.20 0.13
C GLN A 141 15.44 -1.86 -1.02
N ASN A 142 15.16 -2.37 -2.21
CA ASN A 142 15.94 -2.03 -3.40
C ASN A 142 15.83 -0.53 -3.71
N TYR A 143 14.63 0.00 -3.60
CA TYR A 143 14.39 1.42 -3.82
C TYR A 143 15.17 2.27 -2.82
N ILE A 144 15.12 1.92 -1.54
CA ILE A 144 15.85 2.62 -0.48
C ILE A 144 17.34 2.62 -0.77
N ASN A 145 17.89 1.46 -1.17
CA ASN A 145 19.32 1.32 -1.42
C ASN A 145 19.80 2.17 -2.62
N GLU A 146 18.95 2.34 -3.61
CA GLU A 146 19.30 3.14 -4.78
C GLU A 146 19.25 4.65 -4.53
N TYR A 147 18.44 5.08 -3.58
CA TYR A 147 18.22 6.50 -3.31
C TYR A 147 18.81 6.98 -1.99
N LYS A 148 19.76 6.27 -1.50
CA LYS A 148 20.54 6.72 -0.34
C LYS A 148 21.55 7.76 -0.74
#